data_ad766b86ffb9db1eeda0335ff115f1bf
#
_entry.id   ad766b86ffb9db1eeda0335ff115f1bf
#
_cell.length_a   1.000
_cell.length_b   1.000
_cell.length_c   1.000
_cell.angle_alpha   90.00
_cell.angle_beta   90.00
_cell.angle_gamma   90.00
#
_symmetry.space_group_name_H-M   'P 1'
#
loop_
_entity.id
_entity.type
_entity.pdbx_description
1 polymer ?
#
loop_
_entity_poly.entity_id
_entity_poly.type
_entity_poly.pdbx_seq_one_letter_code
_entity_poly.pdbx_strand_id
1 'polypeptide(L)'
;MGSYDAGSFNWMPGGVFVNSPQFLQKLGDLYMEKGIKPELEIFDAGMLGVASYFVKKGHLSTPCHYQFCLGVLGGMPATVENLLYLVQHIPAGSTWSAFGVGKGHLPILFASLALGGHIRVGMEDNVVYEVKENGEKVMATNHMLVERAVNAVKAFGNTPATPDEARRMLGIPAFDGGRVRAALGID
;
A
#
# COMPACT_ATOMS: atom_id res chain seq x y z
N MET A 1 -0.70 11.77 2.11
CA MET A 1 -0.60 10.42 2.73
C MET A 1 0.85 10.15 3.07
N GLY A 2 1.13 9.37 4.10
CA GLY A 2 2.49 9.00 4.49
C GLY A 2 2.54 7.53 4.93
N SER A 3 3.66 6.85 4.61
CA SER A 3 3.90 5.45 4.95
C SER A 3 3.94 5.22 6.46
N TYR A 4 3.30 4.15 6.91
CA TYR A 4 3.29 3.72 8.30
C TYR A 4 3.40 2.19 8.34
N ASP A 5 4.64 1.70 8.32
CA ASP A 5 4.90 0.25 8.39
C ASP A 5 4.57 -0.23 9.81
N ALA A 6 3.48 -0.96 9.95
CA ALA A 6 2.80 -1.19 11.21
C ALA A 6 3.51 -2.20 12.15
N GLY A 7 4.82 -2.37 12.03
CA GLY A 7 5.60 -3.24 12.91
C GLY A 7 7.01 -3.50 12.41
N SER A 8 7.78 -4.21 13.23
CA SER A 8 9.11 -4.70 12.88
C SER A 8 9.02 -6.12 12.31
N PHE A 9 9.87 -6.45 11.34
CA PHE A 9 9.95 -7.79 10.78
C PHE A 9 11.35 -8.09 10.23
N ASN A 10 11.66 -9.35 9.98
CA ASN A 10 12.91 -9.76 9.37
C ASN A 10 12.88 -9.45 7.87
N TRP A 11 13.68 -8.51 7.43
CA TRP A 11 13.89 -8.22 6.01
C TRP A 11 15.02 -9.08 5.46
N MET A 12 14.69 -10.25 4.96
CA MET A 12 15.69 -11.21 4.49
C MET A 12 16.24 -10.84 3.09
N PRO A 13 17.57 -10.97 2.85
CA PRO A 13 18.63 -11.34 3.82
C PRO A 13 19.23 -10.13 4.55
N GLY A 14 18.66 -8.93 4.41
CA GLY A 14 19.29 -7.66 4.79
C GLY A 14 19.35 -7.39 6.31
N GLY A 15 18.50 -8.02 7.11
CA GLY A 15 18.47 -7.80 8.56
C GLY A 15 17.07 -7.57 9.12
N VAL A 16 16.98 -6.92 10.27
CA VAL A 16 15.70 -6.57 10.90
C VAL A 16 15.29 -5.17 10.50
N PHE A 17 14.10 -5.04 9.91
CA PHE A 17 13.46 -3.75 9.72
C PHE A 17 12.74 -3.36 11.01
N VAL A 18 13.22 -2.30 11.67
CA VAL A 18 12.82 -1.97 13.05
C VAL A 18 11.88 -0.79 13.08
N ASN A 19 10.63 -1.05 13.47
CA ASN A 19 9.65 -0.03 13.86
C ASN A 19 9.18 -0.33 15.28
N SER A 20 9.83 0.30 16.28
CA SER A 20 9.47 0.07 17.68
C SER A 20 8.09 0.65 17.99
N PRO A 21 7.38 0.13 19.01
CA PRO A 21 6.10 0.69 19.46
C PRO A 21 6.18 2.19 19.79
N GLN A 22 7.29 2.64 20.39
CA GLN A 22 7.52 4.06 20.72
C GLN A 22 7.67 4.93 19.47
N PHE A 23 8.38 4.42 18.45
CA PHE A 23 8.50 5.09 17.14
C PHE A 23 7.14 5.19 16.46
N LEU A 24 6.39 4.09 16.42
CA LEU A 24 5.07 4.03 15.77
C LEU A 24 4.07 4.97 16.46
N GLN A 25 4.06 5.03 17.78
CA GLN A 25 3.24 5.99 18.51
C GLN A 25 3.59 7.43 18.12
N LYS A 26 4.87 7.79 18.18
CA LYS A 26 5.34 9.15 17.85
C LYS A 26 5.01 9.51 16.40
N LEU A 27 5.18 8.58 15.46
CA LEU A 27 4.86 8.80 14.05
C LEU A 27 3.35 9.02 13.86
N GLY A 28 2.52 8.22 14.52
CA GLY A 28 1.06 8.36 14.48
C GLY A 28 0.61 9.72 15.03
N ASP A 29 1.13 10.13 16.19
CA ASP A 29 0.83 11.43 16.80
C ASP A 29 1.24 12.59 15.86
N LEU A 30 2.41 12.48 15.22
CA LEU A 30 2.87 13.48 14.25
C LEU A 30 1.96 13.54 13.02
N TYR A 31 1.49 12.40 12.52
CA TYR A 31 0.56 12.36 11.40
C TYR A 31 -0.78 13.00 11.77
N MET A 32 -1.28 12.76 12.97
CA MET A 32 -2.49 13.42 13.48
C MET A 32 -2.30 14.93 13.57
N GLU A 33 -1.19 15.40 14.15
CA GLU A 33 -0.85 16.82 14.27
C GLU A 33 -0.77 17.51 12.90
N LYS A 34 -0.14 16.88 11.92
CA LYS A 34 0.07 17.45 10.57
C LYS A 34 -1.09 17.22 9.60
N GLY A 35 -2.13 16.52 10.01
CA GLY A 35 -3.24 16.14 9.13
C GLY A 35 -2.82 15.23 7.98
N ILE A 36 -1.81 14.37 8.21
CA ILE A 36 -1.33 13.39 7.25
C ILE A 36 -2.10 12.09 7.48
N LYS A 37 -2.75 11.59 6.43
CA LYS A 37 -3.38 10.26 6.49
C LYS A 37 -2.31 9.17 6.44
N PRO A 38 -2.26 8.25 7.42
CA PRO A 38 -1.34 7.12 7.35
C PRO A 38 -1.78 6.12 6.27
N GLU A 39 -0.83 5.59 5.53
CA GLU A 39 -0.93 4.38 4.74
C GLU A 39 -0.34 3.25 5.59
N LEU A 40 -1.22 2.40 6.13
CA LEU A 40 -0.83 1.32 7.04
C LEU A 40 -0.26 0.16 6.25
N GLU A 41 1.05 0.05 6.17
CA GLU A 41 1.75 -1.03 5.47
C GLU A 41 1.79 -2.28 6.33
N ILE A 42 1.21 -3.36 5.81
CA ILE A 42 1.03 -4.65 6.49
C ILE A 42 1.83 -5.71 5.77
N PHE A 43 2.93 -6.13 6.36
CA PHE A 43 3.81 -7.20 5.86
C PHE A 43 3.50 -8.55 6.50
N ASP A 44 2.85 -8.53 7.67
CA ASP A 44 2.51 -9.71 8.46
C ASP A 44 1.16 -9.53 9.16
N ALA A 45 0.42 -10.62 9.36
CA ALA A 45 -0.91 -10.58 9.98
C ALA A 45 -0.90 -9.98 11.40
N GLY A 46 0.18 -10.12 12.15
CA GLY A 46 0.34 -9.53 13.48
C GLY A 46 0.29 -8.00 13.47
N MET A 47 0.69 -7.38 12.36
CA MET A 47 0.66 -5.92 12.19
C MET A 47 -0.77 -5.35 12.17
N LEU A 48 -1.80 -6.13 11.81
CA LEU A 48 -3.20 -5.72 11.95
C LEU A 48 -3.56 -5.46 13.43
N GLY A 49 -3.04 -6.28 14.34
CA GLY A 49 -3.20 -6.08 15.79
C GLY A 49 -2.51 -4.81 16.28
N VAL A 50 -1.32 -4.52 15.77
CA VAL A 50 -0.57 -3.30 16.09
C VAL A 50 -1.33 -2.07 15.61
N ALA A 51 -1.78 -2.04 14.35
CA ALA A 51 -2.59 -0.95 13.80
C ALA A 51 -3.88 -0.73 14.62
N SER A 52 -4.60 -1.82 14.93
CA SER A 52 -5.80 -1.78 15.77
C SER A 52 -5.54 -1.21 17.17
N TYR A 53 -4.40 -1.55 17.79
CA TYR A 53 -4.00 -1.02 19.09
C TYR A 53 -3.84 0.51 19.02
N PHE A 54 -3.08 1.03 18.03
CA PHE A 54 -2.83 2.47 17.91
C PHE A 54 -4.09 3.27 17.52
N VAL A 55 -4.98 2.69 16.71
CA VAL A 55 -6.31 3.26 16.45
C VAL A 55 -7.12 3.39 17.75
N LYS A 56 -7.22 2.31 18.54
CA LYS A 56 -7.94 2.32 19.81
C LYS A 56 -7.37 3.28 20.84
N LYS A 57 -6.07 3.55 20.77
CA LYS A 57 -5.39 4.52 21.66
C LYS A 57 -5.46 5.96 21.16
N GLY A 58 -6.02 6.21 19.98
CA GLY A 58 -6.17 7.55 19.40
C GLY A 58 -4.92 8.11 18.73
N HIS A 59 -3.93 7.25 18.44
CA HIS A 59 -2.69 7.63 17.74
C HIS A 59 -2.82 7.54 16.21
N LEU A 60 -3.88 6.95 15.69
CA LEU A 60 -4.16 6.83 14.26
C LEU A 60 -5.61 7.23 13.98
N SER A 61 -5.83 8.00 12.90
CA SER A 61 -7.16 8.43 12.46
C SER A 61 -7.90 7.32 11.72
N THR A 62 -9.24 7.36 11.78
CA THR A 62 -10.14 6.47 11.03
C THR A 62 -11.00 7.28 10.06
N PRO A 63 -11.53 6.68 8.99
CA PRO A 63 -11.28 5.32 8.51
C PRO A 63 -9.84 5.15 8.04
N CYS A 64 -9.26 3.96 8.25
CA CYS A 64 -7.88 3.67 7.84
C CYS A 64 -7.77 3.32 6.35
N HIS A 65 -6.56 3.49 5.81
CA HIS A 65 -6.16 2.89 4.54
C HIS A 65 -5.04 1.87 4.81
N TYR A 66 -5.24 0.65 4.34
CA TYR A 66 -4.28 -0.46 4.48
C TYR A 66 -3.59 -0.72 3.15
N GLN A 67 -2.26 -0.88 3.18
CA GLN A 67 -1.46 -1.34 2.06
C GLN A 67 -0.92 -2.73 2.40
N PHE A 68 -1.40 -3.77 1.73
CA PHE A 68 -0.92 -5.14 1.96
C PHE A 68 0.33 -5.41 1.12
N CYS A 69 1.45 -5.65 1.80
CA CYS A 69 2.79 -5.81 1.23
C CYS A 69 3.16 -7.30 1.24
N LEU A 70 2.78 -8.04 0.19
CA LEU A 70 2.90 -9.49 0.17
C LEU A 70 4.12 -9.96 -0.65
N GLY A 71 4.77 -11.02 -0.18
CA GLY A 71 5.89 -11.66 -0.88
C GLY A 71 7.27 -11.09 -0.54
N VAL A 72 7.36 -10.12 0.36
CA VAL A 72 8.63 -9.72 0.96
C VAL A 72 9.13 -10.84 1.87
N LEU A 73 10.39 -11.26 1.70
CA LEU A 73 10.96 -12.32 2.52
C LEU A 73 11.05 -11.89 3.98
N GLY A 74 10.41 -12.67 4.85
CA GLY A 74 10.24 -12.37 6.28
C GLY A 74 8.85 -11.87 6.65
N GLY A 75 8.02 -11.52 5.65
CA GLY A 75 6.59 -11.25 5.78
C GLY A 75 5.72 -12.37 5.20
N MET A 76 4.43 -12.09 5.01
CA MET A 76 3.48 -13.05 4.43
C MET A 76 3.78 -13.32 2.95
N PRO A 77 3.69 -14.59 2.48
CA PRO A 77 3.78 -14.91 1.07
C PRO A 77 2.70 -14.22 0.22
N ALA A 78 3.03 -13.87 -1.03
CA ALA A 78 2.10 -13.26 -1.98
C ALA A 78 1.16 -14.32 -2.58
N THR A 79 0.19 -14.76 -1.80
CA THR A 79 -0.88 -15.68 -2.22
C THR A 79 -2.25 -15.03 -2.07
N VAL A 80 -3.21 -15.51 -2.87
CA VAL A 80 -4.60 -14.99 -2.83
C VAL A 80 -5.26 -15.29 -1.48
N GLU A 81 -4.94 -16.42 -0.86
CA GLU A 81 -5.45 -16.80 0.45
C GLU A 81 -4.97 -15.83 1.54
N ASN A 82 -3.70 -15.44 1.51
CA ASN A 82 -3.17 -14.47 2.45
C ASN A 82 -3.79 -13.08 2.24
N LEU A 83 -3.98 -12.66 0.99
CA LEU A 83 -4.69 -11.42 0.70
C LEU A 83 -6.12 -11.45 1.22
N LEU A 84 -6.85 -12.52 0.94
CA LEU A 84 -8.23 -12.69 1.40
C LEU A 84 -8.30 -12.66 2.93
N TYR A 85 -7.38 -13.35 3.61
CA TYR A 85 -7.29 -13.32 5.06
C TYR A 85 -7.16 -11.88 5.58
N LEU A 86 -6.23 -11.09 5.04
CA LEU A 86 -6.00 -9.71 5.49
C LEU A 86 -7.23 -8.84 5.24
N VAL A 87 -7.84 -8.93 4.06
CA VAL A 87 -9.05 -8.17 3.70
C VAL A 87 -10.21 -8.46 4.65
N GLN A 88 -10.39 -9.71 5.07
CA GLN A 88 -11.45 -10.11 6.01
C GLN A 88 -11.22 -9.63 7.45
N HIS A 89 -10.00 -9.20 7.80
CA HIS A 89 -9.63 -8.83 9.17
C HIS A 89 -9.41 -7.33 9.37
N ILE A 90 -9.65 -6.49 8.34
CA ILE A 90 -9.64 -5.04 8.52
C ILE A 90 -11.03 -4.52 8.93
N PRO A 91 -11.10 -3.40 9.67
CA PRO A 91 -12.37 -2.80 10.07
C PRO A 91 -13.23 -2.39 8.87
N ALA A 92 -14.54 -2.56 8.99
CA ALA A 92 -15.50 -2.07 8.01
C ALA A 92 -15.32 -0.56 7.74
N GLY A 93 -15.48 -0.14 6.49
CA GLY A 93 -15.27 1.25 6.06
C GLY A 93 -13.81 1.63 5.80
N SER A 94 -12.85 0.72 6.05
CA SER A 94 -11.47 0.90 5.62
C SER A 94 -11.34 0.77 4.11
N THR A 95 -10.42 1.55 3.53
CA THR A 95 -9.95 1.34 2.16
C THR A 95 -8.68 0.52 2.19
N TRP A 96 -8.36 -0.16 1.11
CA TRP A 96 -7.14 -0.94 1.03
C TRP A 96 -6.60 -1.08 -0.39
N SER A 97 -5.30 -1.29 -0.48
CA SER A 97 -4.57 -1.64 -1.69
C SER A 97 -3.63 -2.80 -1.40
N ALA A 98 -3.16 -3.47 -2.45
CA ALA A 98 -2.18 -4.52 -2.29
C ALA A 98 -1.19 -4.57 -3.46
N PHE A 99 -0.01 -5.11 -3.17
CA PHE A 99 0.94 -5.55 -4.18
C PHE A 99 1.56 -6.90 -3.78
N GLY A 100 2.07 -7.60 -4.77
CA GLY A 100 2.83 -8.83 -4.59
C GLY A 100 4.23 -8.68 -5.16
N VAL A 101 5.25 -9.13 -4.44
CA VAL A 101 6.63 -9.15 -4.91
C VAL A 101 6.89 -10.39 -5.76
N GLY A 102 7.65 -10.25 -6.83
CA GLY A 102 8.13 -11.34 -7.68
C GLY A 102 6.98 -12.09 -8.37
N LYS A 103 6.92 -13.41 -8.21
CA LYS A 103 5.89 -14.25 -8.85
C LYS A 103 4.45 -13.94 -8.40
N GLY A 104 4.30 -13.29 -7.24
CA GLY A 104 3.01 -12.87 -6.70
C GLY A 104 2.45 -11.59 -7.33
N HIS A 105 3.23 -10.87 -8.14
CA HIS A 105 2.84 -9.57 -8.68
C HIS A 105 1.48 -9.59 -9.40
N LEU A 106 1.34 -10.38 -10.45
CA LEU A 106 0.09 -10.45 -11.20
C LEU A 106 -1.06 -11.13 -10.45
N PRO A 107 -0.86 -12.28 -9.77
CA PRO A 107 -1.92 -12.88 -8.96
C PRO A 107 -2.52 -11.92 -7.93
N ILE A 108 -1.70 -11.17 -7.20
CA ILE A 108 -2.18 -10.19 -6.21
C ILE A 108 -2.86 -8.99 -6.87
N LEU A 109 -2.33 -8.49 -7.99
CA LEU A 109 -2.96 -7.39 -8.73
C LEU A 109 -4.40 -7.76 -9.15
N PHE A 110 -4.58 -8.92 -9.80
CA PHE A 110 -5.92 -9.34 -10.24
C PHE A 110 -6.85 -9.72 -9.09
N ALA A 111 -6.32 -10.36 -8.04
CA ALA A 111 -7.10 -10.66 -6.85
C ALA A 111 -7.55 -9.38 -6.13
N SER A 112 -6.72 -8.33 -6.08
CA SER A 112 -7.11 -7.04 -5.51
C SER A 112 -8.28 -6.42 -6.25
N LEU A 113 -8.27 -6.43 -7.59
CA LEU A 113 -9.39 -5.94 -8.40
C LEU A 113 -10.66 -6.77 -8.15
N ALA A 114 -10.54 -8.11 -8.10
CA ALA A 114 -11.67 -9.01 -7.87
C ALA A 114 -12.30 -8.85 -6.49
N LEU A 115 -11.51 -8.50 -5.47
CA LEU A 115 -11.95 -8.29 -4.10
C LEU A 115 -12.38 -6.85 -3.80
N GLY A 116 -12.35 -5.96 -4.80
CA GLY A 116 -12.80 -4.56 -4.67
C GLY A 116 -11.78 -3.64 -4.01
N GLY A 117 -10.51 -4.02 -3.99
CA GLY A 117 -9.40 -3.19 -3.50
C GLY A 117 -8.76 -2.34 -4.59
N HIS A 118 -7.87 -1.46 -4.16
CA HIS A 118 -6.98 -0.74 -5.06
C HIS A 118 -5.70 -1.54 -5.32
N ILE A 119 -4.92 -1.11 -6.31
CA ILE A 119 -3.67 -1.78 -6.70
C ILE A 119 -2.49 -0.82 -6.60
N ARG A 120 -1.33 -1.36 -6.22
CA ARG A 120 -0.04 -0.67 -6.26
C ARG A 120 0.88 -1.41 -7.23
N VAL A 121 1.61 -0.66 -8.07
CA VAL A 121 2.64 -1.17 -8.98
C VAL A 121 3.82 -0.22 -9.01
N GLY A 122 5.02 -0.75 -9.20
CA GLY A 122 6.23 0.05 -9.33
C GLY A 122 7.50 -0.80 -9.33
N MET A 123 8.60 -0.21 -9.78
CA MET A 123 9.91 -0.87 -9.81
C MET A 123 10.51 -1.07 -8.42
N GLU A 124 9.99 -0.39 -7.40
CA GLU A 124 10.32 -0.67 -6.01
C GLU A 124 9.96 -2.12 -5.66
N ASP A 125 8.81 -2.59 -6.13
CA ASP A 125 8.25 -3.88 -5.79
C ASP A 125 8.63 -4.98 -6.80
N ASN A 126 8.71 -4.63 -8.10
CA ASN A 126 8.93 -5.60 -9.17
C ASN A 126 9.78 -5.02 -10.32
N VAL A 127 10.98 -5.53 -10.50
CA VAL A 127 11.91 -5.12 -11.55
C VAL A 127 11.84 -6.00 -12.81
N VAL A 128 11.12 -7.12 -12.77
CA VAL A 128 10.91 -8.00 -13.92
C VAL A 128 9.48 -7.84 -14.42
N TYR A 129 9.34 -7.42 -15.68
CA TYR A 129 8.05 -7.27 -16.32
C TYR A 129 7.47 -8.61 -16.79
N GLU A 130 8.31 -9.44 -17.39
CA GLU A 130 7.94 -10.71 -17.99
C GLU A 130 9.13 -11.67 -17.99
N VAL A 131 8.84 -12.95 -17.92
CA VAL A 131 9.81 -14.02 -18.19
C VAL A 131 9.29 -14.76 -19.42
N LYS A 132 10.03 -14.67 -20.55
CA LYS A 132 9.68 -15.34 -21.79
C LYS A 132 9.81 -16.85 -21.66
N GLU A 133 9.23 -17.59 -22.62
CA GLU A 133 9.30 -19.08 -22.64
C GLU A 133 10.74 -19.61 -22.65
N ASN A 134 11.67 -18.90 -23.29
CA ASN A 134 13.11 -19.24 -23.31
C ASN A 134 13.84 -18.89 -21.99
N GLY A 135 13.14 -18.37 -20.97
CA GLY A 135 13.71 -17.97 -19.69
C GLY A 135 14.32 -16.54 -19.66
N GLU A 136 14.34 -15.84 -20.80
CA GLU A 136 14.82 -14.46 -20.86
C GLU A 136 13.90 -13.54 -20.04
N LYS A 137 14.51 -12.67 -19.23
CA LYS A 137 13.77 -11.66 -18.43
C LYS A 137 13.67 -10.36 -19.20
N VAL A 138 12.44 -9.87 -19.36
CA VAL A 138 12.17 -8.50 -19.78
C VAL A 138 12.13 -7.62 -18.54
N MET A 139 13.01 -6.63 -18.46
CA MET A 139 13.07 -5.72 -17.31
C MET A 139 11.93 -4.71 -17.37
N ALA A 140 11.35 -4.41 -16.23
CA ALA A 140 10.26 -3.46 -16.09
C ALA A 140 10.76 -2.01 -16.16
N THR A 141 9.87 -1.13 -16.63
CA THR A 141 9.91 0.31 -16.31
C THR A 141 8.63 0.66 -15.55
N ASN A 142 8.63 1.76 -14.80
CA ASN A 142 7.41 2.22 -14.12
C ASN A 142 6.28 2.47 -15.12
N HIS A 143 6.59 3.02 -16.30
CA HIS A 143 5.60 3.23 -17.36
C HIS A 143 4.93 1.91 -17.77
N MET A 144 5.70 0.85 -18.05
CA MET A 144 5.17 -0.46 -18.44
C MET A 144 4.27 -1.07 -17.35
N LEU A 145 4.67 -0.94 -16.09
CA LEU A 145 3.90 -1.47 -14.96
C LEU A 145 2.58 -0.71 -14.78
N VAL A 146 2.60 0.62 -14.88
CA VAL A 146 1.40 1.47 -14.79
C VAL A 146 0.47 1.21 -15.97
N GLU A 147 0.99 1.12 -17.20
CA GLU A 147 0.19 0.80 -18.38
C GLU A 147 -0.51 -0.56 -18.24
N ARG A 148 0.19 -1.59 -17.78
CA ARG A 148 -0.39 -2.91 -17.48
C ARG A 148 -1.50 -2.79 -16.43
N ALA A 149 -1.28 -2.06 -15.35
CA ALA A 149 -2.26 -1.85 -14.29
C ALA A 149 -3.53 -1.15 -14.81
N VAL A 150 -3.37 -0.09 -15.60
CA VAL A 150 -4.49 0.62 -16.25
C VAL A 150 -5.28 -0.31 -17.18
N ASN A 151 -4.58 -1.11 -17.98
CA ASN A 151 -5.22 -2.06 -18.88
C ASN A 151 -5.96 -3.16 -18.12
N ALA A 152 -5.40 -3.66 -17.00
CA ALA A 152 -6.08 -4.61 -16.13
C ALA A 152 -7.36 -4.03 -15.51
N VAL A 153 -7.31 -2.79 -15.00
CA VAL A 153 -8.49 -2.09 -14.46
C VAL A 153 -9.59 -1.97 -15.51
N LYS A 154 -9.24 -1.57 -16.75
CA LYS A 154 -10.19 -1.45 -17.87
C LYS A 154 -10.76 -2.80 -18.28
N ALA A 155 -9.93 -3.84 -18.38
CA ALA A 155 -10.35 -5.19 -18.72
C ALA A 155 -11.29 -5.78 -17.65
N PHE A 156 -11.17 -5.33 -16.41
CA PHE A 156 -12.06 -5.69 -15.30
C PHE A 156 -13.41 -4.92 -15.33
N GLY A 157 -13.60 -4.01 -16.29
CA GLY A 157 -14.82 -3.19 -16.43
C GLY A 157 -14.82 -1.91 -15.58
N ASN A 158 -13.69 -1.56 -14.98
CA ASN A 158 -13.53 -0.36 -14.15
C ASN A 158 -12.80 0.76 -14.91
N THR A 159 -12.79 1.95 -14.31
CA THR A 159 -12.02 3.11 -14.80
C THR A 159 -11.03 3.53 -13.72
N PRO A 160 -9.76 3.82 -14.08
CA PRO A 160 -8.82 4.41 -13.12
C PRO A 160 -9.37 5.73 -12.56
N ALA A 161 -9.30 5.89 -11.24
CA ALA A 161 -9.74 7.11 -10.59
C ALA A 161 -8.83 8.29 -10.96
N THR A 162 -9.42 9.46 -11.10
CA THR A 162 -8.68 10.72 -11.16
C THR A 162 -8.05 11.03 -9.79
N PRO A 163 -7.02 11.91 -9.72
CA PRO A 163 -6.42 12.31 -8.45
C PRO A 163 -7.43 12.84 -7.42
N ASP A 164 -8.44 13.61 -7.87
CA ASP A 164 -9.47 14.15 -6.99
C ASP A 164 -10.45 13.09 -6.51
N GLU A 165 -10.79 12.12 -7.36
CA GLU A 165 -11.60 10.95 -6.95
C GLU A 165 -10.84 10.09 -5.94
N ALA A 166 -9.57 9.80 -6.19
CA ALA A 166 -8.72 9.06 -5.26
C ALA A 166 -8.62 9.76 -3.89
N ARG A 167 -8.46 11.10 -3.89
CA ARG A 167 -8.47 11.88 -2.65
C ARG A 167 -9.78 11.74 -1.88
N ARG A 168 -10.92 11.82 -2.58
CA ARG A 168 -12.24 11.63 -1.95
C ARG A 168 -12.40 10.23 -1.38
N MET A 169 -12.05 9.20 -2.15
CA MET A 169 -12.11 7.79 -1.72
C MET A 169 -11.28 7.53 -0.47
N LEU A 170 -10.09 8.14 -0.41
CA LEU A 170 -9.15 7.99 0.70
C LEU A 170 -9.42 8.95 1.87
N GLY A 171 -10.39 9.87 1.74
CA GLY A 171 -10.65 10.90 2.76
C GLY A 171 -9.49 11.87 2.95
N ILE A 172 -8.75 12.18 1.88
CA ILE A 172 -7.63 13.14 1.88
C ILE A 172 -8.14 14.49 1.38
N PRO A 173 -7.72 15.62 1.97
CA PRO A 173 -8.12 16.96 1.52
C PRO A 173 -7.83 17.16 0.02
N ALA A 174 -8.66 17.96 -0.64
CA ALA A 174 -8.42 18.40 -2.01
C ALA A 174 -7.02 19.03 -2.16
N PHE A 175 -6.44 18.88 -3.35
CA PHE A 175 -5.15 19.51 -3.63
C PHE A 175 -5.30 21.03 -3.67
N ASP A 176 -4.56 21.73 -2.84
CA ASP A 176 -4.47 23.18 -2.81
C ASP A 176 -3.08 23.64 -3.29
N GLY A 177 -3.00 23.99 -4.57
CA GLY A 177 -1.76 24.45 -5.20
C GLY A 177 -1.22 25.77 -4.58
N GLY A 178 -2.10 26.63 -4.07
CA GLY A 178 -1.71 27.87 -3.39
C GLY A 178 -1.00 27.57 -2.07
N ARG A 179 -1.54 26.65 -1.28
CA ARG A 179 -0.90 26.19 -0.03
C ARG A 179 0.47 25.55 -0.28
N VAL A 180 0.61 24.78 -1.35
CA VAL A 180 1.90 24.16 -1.72
C VAL A 180 2.92 25.23 -2.11
N ARG A 181 2.54 26.21 -2.95
CA ARG A 181 3.42 27.33 -3.35
C ARG A 181 3.88 28.12 -2.14
N ALA A 182 2.93 28.49 -1.27
CA ALA A 182 3.25 29.21 -0.04
C ALA A 182 4.22 28.43 0.87
N ALA A 183 4.03 27.11 1.00
CA ALA A 183 4.93 26.26 1.79
C ALA A 183 6.33 26.14 1.19
N LEU A 184 6.45 26.27 -0.15
CA LEU A 184 7.73 26.22 -0.88
C LEU A 184 8.36 27.59 -1.09
N GLY A 185 7.70 28.71 -0.68
CA GLY A 185 8.17 30.08 -0.92
C GLY A 185 8.20 30.44 -2.40
N ILE A 186 7.29 29.87 -3.20
CA ILE A 186 7.17 30.11 -4.64
C ILE A 186 5.92 30.97 -4.88
N ASP A 187 6.09 32.18 -5.40
CA ASP A 187 5.02 33.10 -5.81
C ASP A 187 4.38 32.68 -7.14
#